data_1fa38d8e4b0e389a4eba107f6e86eaa2
#
_entry.id   1fa38d8e4b0e389a4eba107f6e86eaa2
#
_cell.length_a   1.000
_cell.length_b   1.000
_cell.length_c   1.000
_cell.angle_alpha   90.00
_cell.angle_beta   90.00
_cell.angle_gamma   90.00
#
_symmetry.space_group_name_H-M   'P 1'
#
loop_
_entity.id
_entity.type
_entity.pdbx_description
1 polymer ?
#
loop_
_entity_poly.entity_id
_entity_poly.type
_entity_poly.pdbx_seq_one_letter_code
_entity_poly.pdbx_strand_id
1 'polypeptide(L)'
;MLWDLSLTEHNKVIKRINEAPTMEEKNQIWDRRCSILRYILEPYIYNHLLVNYGPALDRFWQTYTPPKKADNAFCIVERRPHPNFWYILRNIAWAGPQMSVYIFCSDENEQFIRTLLGDKAQHYNIICFFKGNPSREQGVQEYNNFYTDYRNYEKIDAKYIMTVQMDIFIRRKLDMDMFMTDYYGNPWAWNQEDPGGGGATVRRIAKMIEICRRWRPDPSISCPIPEDGWINEKIKECGTWPNKEIRGITFMETLLNNDPYVIHQTWSFTDVLLKDGKDVFLGLWRTLLTFTVE
;
A
#
# COMPACT_ATOMS: atom_id res chain seq x y z
N MET A 1 -13.26 22.58 8.57
CA MET A 1 -14.63 22.06 8.83
C MET A 1 -14.83 20.61 8.38
N LEU A 2 -14.51 20.20 7.14
CA LEU A 2 -14.61 18.78 6.74
C LEU A 2 -13.54 17.90 7.35
N TRP A 3 -12.31 18.36 7.36
CA TRP A 3 -11.21 17.69 8.05
C TRP A 3 -11.54 17.43 9.53
N ASP A 4 -12.15 18.40 10.21
CA ASP A 4 -12.53 18.26 11.62
C ASP A 4 -13.62 17.19 11.82
N LEU A 5 -14.57 17.05 10.88
CA LEU A 5 -15.59 16.01 10.91
C LEU A 5 -14.99 14.62 10.68
N SER A 6 -14.18 14.47 9.65
CA SER A 6 -13.49 13.19 9.38
C SER A 6 -12.56 12.78 10.51
N LEU A 7 -11.84 13.74 11.08
CA LEU A 7 -10.99 13.51 12.23
C LEU A 7 -11.81 13.05 13.44
N THR A 8 -12.96 13.70 13.69
CA THR A 8 -13.86 13.32 14.79
C THR A 8 -14.39 11.91 14.64
N GLU A 9 -14.87 11.54 13.45
CA GLU A 9 -15.41 10.19 13.20
C GLU A 9 -14.30 9.15 13.17
N HIS A 10 -13.15 9.48 12.60
CA HIS A 10 -11.98 8.61 12.68
C HIS A 10 -11.58 8.33 14.14
N ASN A 11 -11.51 9.37 14.96
CA ASN A 11 -11.15 9.23 16.38
C ASN A 11 -12.17 8.37 17.15
N LYS A 12 -13.47 8.43 16.82
CA LYS A 12 -14.47 7.53 17.39
C LYS A 12 -14.18 6.07 17.05
N VAL A 13 -13.85 5.77 15.80
CA VAL A 13 -13.48 4.42 15.36
C VAL A 13 -12.22 3.95 16.09
N ILE A 14 -11.17 4.78 16.15
CA ILE A 14 -9.93 4.43 16.87
C ILE A 14 -10.20 4.22 18.37
N LYS A 15 -11.06 5.03 18.99
CA LYS A 15 -11.46 4.83 20.39
C LYS A 15 -12.10 3.44 20.57
N ARG A 16 -13.07 3.05 19.74
CA ARG A 16 -13.69 1.73 19.78
C ARG A 16 -12.67 0.60 19.60
N ILE A 17 -11.73 0.76 18.66
CA ILE A 17 -10.65 -0.21 18.45
C ILE A 17 -9.80 -0.34 19.71
N ASN A 18 -9.43 0.77 20.35
CA ASN A 18 -8.63 0.74 21.58
C ASN A 18 -9.37 0.11 22.75
N GLU A 19 -10.69 0.25 22.81
CA GLU A 19 -11.55 -0.36 23.84
C GLU A 19 -11.85 -1.84 23.58
N ALA A 20 -11.65 -2.34 22.36
CA ALA A 20 -11.87 -3.74 22.01
C ALA A 20 -10.84 -4.65 22.70
N PRO A 21 -11.30 -5.73 23.38
CA PRO A 21 -10.44 -6.56 24.22
C PRO A 21 -9.48 -7.46 23.44
N THR A 22 -9.80 -7.81 22.20
CA THR A 22 -8.98 -8.72 21.39
C THR A 22 -8.52 -8.10 20.08
N MET A 23 -7.42 -8.60 19.55
CA MET A 23 -6.94 -8.19 18.21
C MET A 23 -7.93 -8.54 17.11
N GLU A 24 -8.66 -9.64 17.25
CA GLU A 24 -9.69 -10.05 16.30
C GLU A 24 -10.79 -8.99 16.22
N GLU A 25 -11.33 -8.55 17.36
CA GLU A 25 -12.37 -7.51 17.42
C GLU A 25 -11.84 -6.17 16.88
N LYS A 26 -10.59 -5.80 17.18
CA LYS A 26 -9.93 -4.60 16.61
C LYS A 26 -9.91 -4.65 15.08
N ASN A 27 -9.47 -5.77 14.54
CA ASN A 27 -9.42 -5.97 13.10
C ASN A 27 -10.83 -5.96 12.48
N GLN A 28 -11.81 -6.59 13.11
CA GLN A 28 -13.19 -6.60 12.62
C GLN A 28 -13.78 -5.18 12.55
N ILE A 29 -13.55 -4.33 13.55
CA ILE A 29 -14.01 -2.93 13.54
C ILE A 29 -13.37 -2.17 12.37
N TRP A 30 -12.05 -2.31 12.18
CA TRP A 30 -11.32 -1.64 11.11
C TRP A 30 -11.75 -2.14 9.73
N ASP A 31 -11.81 -3.45 9.53
CA ASP A 31 -12.18 -4.09 8.27
C ASP A 31 -13.61 -3.76 7.85
N ARG A 32 -14.55 -3.72 8.81
CA ARG A 32 -15.93 -3.30 8.54
C ARG A 32 -15.98 -1.88 8.00
N ARG A 33 -15.27 -0.94 8.65
CA ARG A 33 -15.16 0.44 8.18
C ARG A 33 -14.58 0.50 6.77
N CYS A 34 -13.43 -0.15 6.57
CA CYS A 34 -12.75 -0.17 5.28
C CYS A 34 -13.62 -0.76 4.17
N SER A 35 -14.31 -1.87 4.42
CA SER A 35 -15.17 -2.53 3.43
C SER A 35 -16.32 -1.63 2.97
N ILE A 36 -16.98 -0.94 3.90
CA ILE A 36 -18.09 -0.03 3.58
C ILE A 36 -17.56 1.16 2.76
N LEU A 37 -16.51 1.83 3.24
CA LEU A 37 -15.94 2.99 2.57
C LEU A 37 -15.39 2.62 1.19
N ARG A 38 -14.70 1.49 1.09
CA ARG A 38 -14.16 0.98 -0.16
C ARG A 38 -15.25 0.79 -1.20
N TYR A 39 -16.29 0.03 -0.86
CA TYR A 39 -17.39 -0.29 -1.79
C TYR A 39 -18.02 0.95 -2.41
N ILE A 40 -18.17 2.02 -1.62
CA ILE A 40 -18.88 3.22 -2.06
C ILE A 40 -17.94 4.27 -2.66
N LEU A 41 -16.76 4.47 -2.07
CA LEU A 41 -15.89 5.60 -2.41
C LEU A 41 -14.77 5.26 -3.39
N GLU A 42 -14.33 4.01 -3.43
CA GLU A 42 -13.19 3.61 -4.27
C GLU A 42 -13.32 4.04 -5.74
N PRO A 43 -14.44 3.79 -6.44
CA PRO A 43 -14.59 4.21 -7.83
C PRO A 43 -14.52 5.73 -8.04
N TYR A 44 -15.07 6.49 -7.09
CA TYR A 44 -15.05 7.96 -7.15
C TYR A 44 -13.65 8.50 -6.91
N ILE A 45 -12.90 7.91 -5.97
CA ILE A 45 -11.52 8.30 -5.69
C ILE A 45 -10.63 8.02 -6.90
N TYR A 46 -10.73 6.85 -7.50
CA TYR A 46 -9.94 6.54 -8.69
C TYR A 46 -10.23 7.50 -9.84
N ASN A 47 -11.51 7.81 -10.07
CA ASN A 47 -11.87 8.80 -11.06
C ASN A 47 -11.35 10.20 -10.70
N HIS A 48 -11.45 10.60 -9.43
CA HIS A 48 -10.91 11.89 -8.96
C HIS A 48 -9.39 12.00 -9.19
N LEU A 49 -8.64 10.96 -8.79
CA LEU A 49 -7.20 10.91 -8.99
C LEU A 49 -6.85 10.98 -10.48
N LEU A 50 -7.57 10.24 -11.32
CA LEU A 50 -7.37 10.21 -12.75
C LEU A 50 -7.62 11.59 -13.39
N VAL A 51 -8.73 12.24 -13.04
CA VAL A 51 -9.13 13.53 -13.64
C VAL A 51 -8.22 14.66 -13.18
N ASN A 52 -7.88 14.72 -11.88
CA ASN A 52 -7.19 15.89 -11.33
C ASN A 52 -5.67 15.79 -11.40
N TYR A 53 -5.11 14.58 -11.27
CA TYR A 53 -3.65 14.36 -11.29
C TYR A 53 -3.18 13.66 -12.55
N GLY A 54 -4.05 12.86 -13.18
CA GLY A 54 -3.73 12.09 -14.38
C GLY A 54 -3.04 12.89 -15.48
N PRO A 55 -3.55 14.07 -15.90
CA PRO A 55 -2.92 14.85 -16.97
C PRO A 55 -1.49 15.30 -16.65
N ALA A 56 -1.20 15.67 -15.40
CA ALA A 56 0.15 16.06 -14.98
C ALA A 56 1.09 14.85 -14.91
N LEU A 57 0.60 13.74 -14.37
CA LEU A 57 1.36 12.48 -14.30
C LEU A 57 1.64 11.91 -15.69
N ASP A 58 0.67 12.03 -16.61
CA ASP A 58 0.86 11.56 -17.98
C ASP A 58 1.88 12.38 -18.76
N ARG A 59 1.87 13.72 -18.62
CA ARG A 59 2.94 14.57 -19.20
C ARG A 59 4.33 14.16 -18.71
N PHE A 60 4.48 13.87 -17.41
CA PHE A 60 5.74 13.34 -16.88
C PHE A 60 6.05 11.97 -17.49
N TRP A 61 5.07 11.09 -17.53
CA TRP A 61 5.19 9.75 -18.07
C TRP A 61 5.68 9.71 -19.53
N GLN A 62 5.26 10.65 -20.38
CA GLN A 62 5.65 10.70 -21.79
C GLN A 62 7.17 10.76 -21.95
N THR A 63 7.87 11.54 -21.12
CA THR A 63 9.30 11.76 -21.19
C THR A 63 10.12 10.85 -20.26
N TYR A 64 9.45 10.13 -19.37
CA TYR A 64 10.09 9.29 -18.36
C TYR A 64 10.39 7.89 -18.87
N THR A 65 11.57 7.38 -18.53
CA THR A 65 11.95 5.98 -18.70
C THR A 65 12.52 5.46 -17.38
N PRO A 66 11.94 4.41 -16.76
CA PRO A 66 12.45 3.90 -15.51
C PRO A 66 13.79 3.19 -15.70
N PRO A 67 14.68 3.25 -14.71
CA PRO A 67 15.87 2.41 -14.71
C PRO A 67 15.46 0.95 -14.57
N LYS A 68 16.08 0.08 -15.38
CA LYS A 68 15.83 -1.37 -15.28
C LYS A 68 16.34 -1.95 -13.95
N LYS A 69 17.38 -1.35 -13.39
CA LYS A 69 18.02 -1.72 -12.13
C LYS A 69 18.36 -0.46 -11.33
N ALA A 70 18.10 -0.50 -10.03
CA ALA A 70 18.46 0.55 -9.07
C ALA A 70 18.59 -0.05 -7.66
N ASP A 71 19.28 0.67 -6.77
CA ASP A 71 19.40 0.27 -5.36
C ASP A 71 18.03 0.19 -4.66
N ASN A 72 17.10 1.05 -5.06
CA ASN A 72 15.73 1.08 -4.54
C ASN A 72 14.74 0.72 -5.66
N ALA A 73 13.70 -0.03 -5.31
CA ALA A 73 12.69 -0.45 -6.27
C ALA A 73 11.27 -0.30 -5.71
N PHE A 74 10.31 -0.07 -6.59
CA PHE A 74 8.92 -0.32 -6.29
C PHE A 74 8.60 -1.80 -6.56
N CYS A 75 7.81 -2.41 -5.67
CA CYS A 75 7.36 -3.79 -5.81
C CYS A 75 5.82 -3.83 -5.79
N ILE A 76 5.24 -4.18 -6.92
CA ILE A 76 3.80 -4.37 -7.10
C ILE A 76 3.52 -5.88 -7.16
N VAL A 77 2.59 -6.35 -6.33
CA VAL A 77 2.05 -7.71 -6.38
C VAL A 77 0.55 -7.59 -6.62
N GLU A 78 0.12 -7.79 -7.85
CA GLU A 78 -1.29 -7.65 -8.22
C GLU A 78 -1.64 -8.67 -9.31
N ARG A 79 -2.73 -9.43 -9.08
CA ARG A 79 -3.17 -10.52 -9.96
C ARG A 79 -4.27 -10.12 -10.94
N ARG A 80 -4.98 -9.04 -10.64
CA ARG A 80 -6.18 -8.61 -11.36
C ARG A 80 -5.84 -7.52 -12.38
N PRO A 81 -6.57 -7.40 -13.49
CA PRO A 81 -6.54 -6.22 -14.35
C PRO A 81 -7.22 -5.04 -13.60
N HIS A 82 -6.56 -4.54 -12.56
CA HIS A 82 -7.11 -3.55 -11.64
C HIS A 82 -7.25 -2.18 -12.32
N PRO A 83 -8.40 -1.49 -12.21
CA PRO A 83 -8.67 -0.25 -12.92
C PRO A 83 -7.70 0.88 -12.56
N ASN A 84 -7.16 0.89 -11.32
CA ASN A 84 -6.23 1.93 -10.88
C ASN A 84 -4.78 1.71 -11.33
N PHE A 85 -4.48 0.63 -12.06
CA PHE A 85 -3.10 0.32 -12.50
C PHE A 85 -2.50 1.46 -13.32
N TRP A 86 -3.28 2.04 -14.23
CA TRP A 86 -2.85 3.16 -15.07
C TRP A 86 -2.33 4.32 -14.21
N TYR A 87 -3.08 4.68 -13.18
CA TYR A 87 -2.74 5.76 -12.27
C TYR A 87 -1.51 5.42 -11.43
N ILE A 88 -1.47 4.24 -10.81
CA ILE A 88 -0.38 3.79 -9.94
C ILE A 88 0.96 3.80 -10.68
N LEU A 89 1.02 3.26 -11.90
CA LEU A 89 2.27 3.23 -12.67
C LEU A 89 2.83 4.64 -12.93
N ARG A 90 1.97 5.61 -13.19
CA ARG A 90 2.36 7.02 -13.40
C ARG A 90 2.72 7.72 -12.10
N ASN A 91 1.99 7.43 -11.04
CA ASN A 91 2.23 8.02 -9.73
C ASN A 91 3.58 7.59 -9.16
N ILE A 92 3.92 6.29 -9.19
CA ILE A 92 5.23 5.79 -8.75
C ILE A 92 6.37 6.31 -9.63
N ALA A 93 6.18 6.36 -10.95
CA ALA A 93 7.15 6.93 -11.88
C ALA A 93 7.49 8.37 -11.53
N TRP A 94 6.45 9.17 -11.27
CA TRP A 94 6.63 10.56 -10.84
C TRP A 94 7.25 10.64 -9.44
N ALA A 95 6.82 9.84 -8.50
CA ALA A 95 7.23 9.92 -7.09
C ALA A 95 8.69 9.50 -6.87
N GLY A 96 9.14 8.44 -7.52
CA GLY A 96 10.49 7.89 -7.38
C GLY A 96 11.14 7.57 -8.74
N PRO A 97 11.45 8.60 -9.56
CA PRO A 97 11.89 8.37 -10.93
C PRO A 97 13.23 7.63 -11.05
N GLN A 98 14.04 7.61 -10.00
CA GLN A 98 15.32 6.89 -9.95
C GLN A 98 15.18 5.43 -9.48
N MET A 99 13.97 4.98 -9.15
CA MET A 99 13.71 3.62 -8.66
C MET A 99 13.37 2.69 -9.82
N SER A 100 13.85 1.45 -9.76
CA SER A 100 13.39 0.40 -10.66
C SER A 100 12.00 -0.09 -10.24
N VAL A 101 11.31 -0.82 -11.14
CA VAL A 101 9.95 -1.30 -10.86
C VAL A 101 9.86 -2.80 -11.13
N TYR A 102 9.41 -3.54 -10.13
CA TYR A 102 9.10 -4.96 -10.22
C TYR A 102 7.58 -5.17 -10.09
N ILE A 103 7.00 -5.89 -11.04
CA ILE A 103 5.58 -6.19 -11.09
C ILE A 103 5.42 -7.72 -11.14
N PHE A 104 4.96 -8.29 -10.03
CA PHE A 104 4.58 -9.70 -9.95
C PHE A 104 3.09 -9.79 -10.28
N CYS A 105 2.82 -10.35 -11.44
CA CYS A 105 1.48 -10.42 -12.02
C CYS A 105 1.00 -11.87 -12.18
N SER A 106 -0.21 -12.04 -12.68
CA SER A 106 -0.75 -13.33 -13.08
C SER A 106 -0.81 -13.45 -14.61
N ASP A 107 -1.06 -14.65 -15.08
CA ASP A 107 -1.38 -14.89 -16.48
C ASP A 107 -2.67 -14.17 -16.93
N GLU A 108 -3.57 -13.85 -15.98
CA GLU A 108 -4.80 -13.11 -16.27
C GLU A 108 -4.59 -11.61 -16.53
N ASN A 109 -3.56 -11.01 -15.95
CA ASN A 109 -3.34 -9.56 -16.09
C ASN A 109 -2.01 -9.14 -16.73
N GLU A 110 -1.13 -10.08 -17.08
CA GLU A 110 0.17 -9.75 -17.70
C GLU A 110 -0.01 -8.94 -18.99
N GLN A 111 -0.89 -9.39 -19.90
CA GLN A 111 -1.13 -8.70 -21.17
C GLN A 111 -1.74 -7.31 -20.95
N PHE A 112 -2.65 -7.17 -19.99
CA PHE A 112 -3.21 -5.87 -19.59
C PHE A 112 -2.13 -4.90 -19.14
N ILE A 113 -1.20 -5.35 -18.26
CA ILE A 113 -0.08 -4.52 -17.78
C ILE A 113 0.85 -4.12 -18.93
N ARG A 114 1.22 -5.07 -19.80
CA ARG A 114 2.07 -4.78 -20.96
C ARG A 114 1.42 -3.77 -21.91
N THR A 115 0.12 -3.87 -22.11
CA THR A 115 -0.64 -2.91 -22.92
C THR A 115 -0.63 -1.50 -22.29
N LEU A 116 -0.82 -1.39 -20.98
CA LEU A 116 -0.74 -0.11 -20.27
C LEU A 116 0.66 0.55 -20.34
N LEU A 117 1.70 -0.25 -20.35
CA LEU A 117 3.09 0.21 -20.41
C LEU A 117 3.55 0.55 -21.84
N GLY A 118 2.95 -0.10 -22.85
CA GLY A 118 3.35 0.07 -24.25
C GLY A 118 4.85 -0.22 -24.44
N ASP A 119 5.52 0.62 -25.20
CA ASP A 119 6.96 0.49 -25.48
C ASP A 119 7.86 0.56 -24.24
N LYS A 120 7.32 1.11 -23.12
CA LYS A 120 8.05 1.17 -21.86
C LYS A 120 8.11 -0.18 -21.14
N ALA A 121 7.33 -1.19 -21.51
CA ALA A 121 7.27 -2.49 -20.86
C ALA A 121 8.67 -3.16 -20.73
N GLN A 122 9.56 -2.94 -21.68
CA GLN A 122 10.94 -3.47 -21.66
C GLN A 122 11.78 -2.92 -20.50
N HIS A 123 11.42 -1.77 -19.94
CA HIS A 123 12.11 -1.12 -18.83
C HIS A 123 11.58 -1.52 -17.46
N TYR A 124 10.49 -2.29 -17.42
CA TYR A 124 9.89 -2.83 -16.20
C TYR A 124 10.28 -4.30 -15.99
N ASN A 125 10.46 -4.71 -14.74
CA ASN A 125 10.67 -6.11 -14.41
C ASN A 125 9.30 -6.78 -14.19
N ILE A 126 8.68 -7.26 -15.27
CA ILE A 126 7.37 -7.90 -15.25
C ILE A 126 7.59 -9.40 -15.11
N ILE A 127 7.04 -9.99 -14.04
CA ILE A 127 7.20 -11.41 -13.71
C ILE A 127 5.81 -12.02 -13.59
N CYS A 128 5.44 -12.87 -14.56
CA CYS A 128 4.21 -13.67 -14.48
C CYS A 128 4.42 -14.77 -13.44
N PHE A 129 3.98 -14.51 -12.23
CA PHE A 129 4.25 -15.34 -11.05
C PHE A 129 3.04 -16.21 -10.68
N PHE A 130 1.85 -15.64 -10.74
CA PHE A 130 0.62 -16.31 -10.32
C PHE A 130 -0.11 -16.96 -11.49
N LYS A 131 -0.97 -17.93 -11.18
CA LYS A 131 -1.80 -18.65 -12.16
C LYS A 131 -3.28 -18.53 -11.82
N GLY A 132 -4.10 -18.37 -12.86
CA GLY A 132 -5.55 -18.35 -12.78
C GLY A 132 -6.12 -17.22 -11.91
N ASN A 133 -7.42 -17.30 -11.67
CA ASN A 133 -8.19 -16.33 -10.88
C ASN A 133 -8.74 -17.01 -9.61
N PRO A 134 -8.02 -16.99 -8.50
CA PRO A 134 -8.44 -17.62 -7.25
C PRO A 134 -9.61 -16.87 -6.60
N SER A 135 -10.23 -17.51 -5.60
CA SER A 135 -11.13 -16.79 -4.69
C SER A 135 -10.40 -15.66 -3.97
N ARG A 136 -11.16 -14.73 -3.38
CA ARG A 136 -10.57 -13.62 -2.61
C ARG A 136 -9.66 -14.14 -1.49
N GLU A 137 -10.10 -15.15 -0.74
CA GLU A 137 -9.36 -15.74 0.38
C GLU A 137 -8.05 -16.38 -0.09
N GLN A 138 -8.11 -17.13 -1.20
CA GLN A 138 -6.92 -17.70 -1.81
C GLN A 138 -5.96 -16.63 -2.30
N GLY A 139 -6.47 -15.58 -2.93
CA GLY A 139 -5.65 -14.45 -3.40
C GLY A 139 -4.95 -13.72 -2.25
N VAL A 140 -5.62 -13.51 -1.13
CA VAL A 140 -5.02 -12.93 0.09
C VAL A 140 -3.95 -13.87 0.65
N GLN A 141 -4.24 -15.18 0.73
CA GLN A 141 -3.26 -16.16 1.23
C GLN A 141 -2.01 -16.22 0.34
N GLU A 142 -2.18 -16.18 -0.98
CA GLU A 142 -1.05 -16.16 -1.90
C GLU A 142 -0.23 -14.86 -1.80
N TYR A 143 -0.87 -13.73 -1.56
CA TYR A 143 -0.19 -12.47 -1.29
C TYR A 143 0.64 -12.55 -0.01
N ASN A 144 0.06 -13.09 1.08
CA ASN A 144 0.78 -13.30 2.34
C ASN A 144 1.95 -14.27 2.17
N ASN A 145 1.75 -15.36 1.44
CA ASN A 145 2.79 -16.34 1.14
C ASN A 145 3.90 -15.74 0.29
N PHE A 146 3.56 -14.87 -0.68
CA PHE A 146 4.54 -14.21 -1.52
C PHE A 146 5.56 -13.41 -0.71
N TYR A 147 5.09 -12.56 0.18
CA TYR A 147 5.97 -11.68 0.98
C TYR A 147 6.63 -12.36 2.18
N THR A 148 6.28 -13.59 2.47
CA THR A 148 6.94 -14.40 3.51
C THR A 148 7.79 -15.53 2.96
N ASP A 149 8.00 -15.58 1.65
CA ASP A 149 8.89 -16.50 0.96
C ASP A 149 10.16 -15.78 0.48
N TYR A 150 11.31 -16.14 1.08
CA TYR A 150 12.61 -15.53 0.75
C TYR A 150 12.97 -15.61 -0.74
N ARG A 151 12.54 -16.69 -1.44
CA ARG A 151 12.82 -16.90 -2.88
C ARG A 151 12.24 -15.80 -3.78
N ASN A 152 11.21 -15.11 -3.31
CA ASN A 152 10.59 -14.01 -4.05
C ASN A 152 11.41 -12.73 -3.94
N TYR A 153 12.01 -12.49 -2.77
CA TYR A 153 12.95 -11.38 -2.61
C TYR A 153 14.24 -11.58 -3.43
N GLU A 154 14.71 -12.84 -3.59
CA GLU A 154 15.87 -13.17 -4.41
C GLU A 154 15.69 -12.86 -5.91
N LYS A 155 14.44 -12.69 -6.38
CA LYS A 155 14.13 -12.26 -7.76
C LYS A 155 14.29 -10.76 -7.99
N ILE A 156 14.49 -9.98 -6.92
CA ILE A 156 14.53 -8.53 -6.96
C ILE A 156 15.98 -8.06 -6.80
N ASP A 157 16.56 -7.52 -7.87
CA ASP A 157 17.90 -6.97 -7.85
C ASP A 157 17.87 -5.50 -7.39
N ALA A 158 17.68 -5.32 -6.09
CA ALA A 158 17.71 -4.03 -5.40
C ALA A 158 18.15 -4.24 -3.94
N LYS A 159 18.48 -3.17 -3.24
CA LYS A 159 18.77 -3.21 -1.79
C LYS A 159 17.49 -3.08 -0.97
N TYR A 160 16.60 -2.20 -1.42
CA TYR A 160 15.34 -1.91 -0.77
C TYR A 160 14.19 -1.98 -1.76
N ILE A 161 13.02 -2.35 -1.26
CA ILE A 161 11.76 -2.18 -1.99
C ILE A 161 10.81 -1.30 -1.19
N MET A 162 9.98 -0.58 -1.92
CA MET A 162 8.73 -0.03 -1.44
C MET A 162 7.59 -0.85 -2.05
N THR A 163 6.82 -1.53 -1.20
CA THR A 163 5.61 -2.23 -1.68
C THR A 163 4.54 -1.22 -2.07
N VAL A 164 3.75 -1.55 -3.09
CA VAL A 164 2.74 -0.67 -3.65
C VAL A 164 1.48 -1.47 -3.96
N GLN A 165 0.41 -1.22 -3.22
CA GLN A 165 -0.93 -1.73 -3.54
C GLN A 165 -1.69 -0.76 -4.44
N MET A 166 -2.82 -1.23 -5.00
CA MET A 166 -3.60 -0.44 -5.97
C MET A 166 -4.39 0.71 -5.35
N ASP A 167 -4.45 0.78 -4.04
CA ASP A 167 -5.20 1.76 -3.25
C ASP A 167 -4.31 2.74 -2.50
N ILE A 168 -3.09 2.94 -2.96
CA ILE A 168 -2.19 3.97 -2.45
C ILE A 168 -2.25 5.25 -3.28
N PHE A 169 -1.85 6.36 -2.67
CA PHE A 169 -1.61 7.63 -3.32
C PHE A 169 -0.32 8.25 -2.78
N ILE A 170 0.69 8.41 -3.66
CA ILE A 170 1.96 9.06 -3.30
C ILE A 170 1.81 10.55 -3.66
N ARG A 171 1.87 11.40 -2.65
CA ARG A 171 1.58 12.85 -2.75
C ARG A 171 2.81 13.68 -3.07
N ARG A 172 4.00 13.17 -2.78
CA ARG A 172 5.27 13.90 -2.93
C ARG A 172 6.34 13.03 -3.58
N LYS A 173 7.37 13.67 -4.09
CA LYS A 173 8.62 12.97 -4.47
C LYS A 173 9.16 12.26 -3.23
N LEU A 174 9.53 10.99 -3.41
CA LEU A 174 10.11 10.21 -2.32
C LEU A 174 11.54 10.68 -2.07
N ASP A 175 11.85 10.83 -0.78
CA ASP A 175 13.21 11.03 -0.32
C ASP A 175 13.91 9.67 -0.20
N MET A 176 15.12 9.55 -0.75
CA MET A 176 15.86 8.29 -0.70
C MET A 176 16.36 7.97 0.71
N ASP A 177 16.44 8.94 1.61
CA ASP A 177 16.73 8.72 3.02
C ASP A 177 15.65 7.91 3.75
N MET A 178 14.47 7.73 3.12
CA MET A 178 13.46 6.79 3.61
C MET A 178 13.93 5.33 3.58
N PHE A 179 14.93 5.00 2.75
CA PHE A 179 15.41 3.63 2.54
C PHE A 179 16.66 3.34 3.39
N MET A 180 16.58 3.49 4.71
CA MET A 180 17.73 3.35 5.61
C MET A 180 17.57 2.29 6.70
N THR A 181 16.35 1.80 6.94
CA THR A 181 16.05 0.81 7.98
C THR A 181 15.60 -0.52 7.39
N ASP A 182 15.49 -1.56 8.23
CA ASP A 182 15.19 -2.90 7.73
C ASP A 182 13.75 -3.06 7.26
N TYR A 183 12.80 -2.42 7.96
CA TYR A 183 11.38 -2.49 7.62
C TYR A 183 10.60 -1.38 8.31
N TYR A 184 9.63 -0.79 7.64
CA TYR A 184 8.55 -0.02 8.26
C TYR A 184 7.39 0.20 7.28
N GLY A 185 6.22 0.44 7.85
CA GLY A 185 4.99 0.77 7.12
C GLY A 185 4.17 1.81 7.83
N ASN A 186 2.87 1.83 7.54
CA ASN A 186 1.93 2.70 8.24
C ASN A 186 1.94 2.39 9.74
N PRO A 187 2.12 3.39 10.61
CA PRO A 187 1.96 3.17 12.03
C PRO A 187 0.49 2.87 12.34
N TRP A 188 0.25 1.87 13.18
CA TRP A 188 -1.09 1.52 13.60
C TRP A 188 -1.53 2.34 14.81
N ALA A 189 -2.72 2.93 14.76
CA ALA A 189 -3.23 3.79 15.83
C ALA A 189 -3.32 3.08 17.19
N TRP A 190 -3.53 1.75 17.17
CA TRP A 190 -3.62 0.90 18.37
C TRP A 190 -2.28 0.30 18.80
N ASN A 191 -1.22 0.46 18.01
CA ASN A 191 0.12 -0.01 18.35
C ASN A 191 1.19 0.84 17.62
N GLN A 192 1.38 2.05 18.12
CA GLN A 192 2.20 3.06 17.44
C GLN A 192 3.71 2.82 17.55
N GLU A 193 4.15 1.99 18.47
CA GLU A 193 5.57 1.68 18.66
C GLU A 193 6.06 0.56 17.72
N ASP A 194 5.16 -0.23 17.19
CA ASP A 194 5.48 -1.31 16.24
C ASP A 194 5.95 -0.75 14.89
N PRO A 195 6.75 -1.50 14.11
CA PRO A 195 7.20 -1.09 12.77
C PRO A 195 6.09 -0.66 11.81
N GLY A 196 4.85 -1.15 12.03
CA GLY A 196 3.69 -0.83 11.19
C GLY A 196 3.54 -1.81 10.03
N GLY A 197 2.62 -1.51 9.12
CA GLY A 197 2.28 -2.40 8.01
C GLY A 197 1.45 -1.71 6.93
N GLY A 198 0.60 -2.47 6.26
CA GLY A 198 -0.33 -1.97 5.26
C GLY A 198 0.17 -2.04 3.82
N GLY A 199 -0.57 -1.41 2.90
CA GLY A 199 -0.38 -1.53 1.45
C GLY A 199 0.86 -0.84 0.88
N ALA A 200 1.55 -0.03 1.70
CA ALA A 200 2.84 0.57 1.35
C ALA A 200 3.81 0.37 2.52
N THR A 201 4.92 -0.30 2.27
CA THR A 201 5.96 -0.56 3.27
C THR A 201 7.33 -0.44 2.63
N VAL A 202 8.32 0.05 3.38
CA VAL A 202 9.73 -0.02 2.99
C VAL A 202 10.33 -1.29 3.59
N ARG A 203 11.08 -2.05 2.77
CA ARG A 203 11.68 -3.33 3.15
C ARG A 203 13.10 -3.44 2.63
N ARG A 204 14.05 -3.75 3.52
CA ARG A 204 15.42 -4.12 3.12
C ARG A 204 15.44 -5.58 2.69
N ILE A 205 15.78 -5.86 1.43
CA ILE A 205 15.70 -7.20 0.85
C ILE A 205 16.53 -8.21 1.63
N ALA A 206 17.78 -7.89 1.96
CA ALA A 206 18.64 -8.80 2.72
C ALA A 206 18.03 -9.19 4.09
N LYS A 207 17.37 -8.25 4.77
CA LYS A 207 16.70 -8.53 6.04
C LYS A 207 15.45 -9.39 5.84
N MET A 208 14.66 -9.14 4.79
CA MET A 208 13.50 -9.98 4.47
C MET A 208 13.92 -11.43 4.16
N ILE A 209 14.99 -11.62 3.40
CA ILE A 209 15.56 -12.96 3.14
C ILE A 209 15.99 -13.63 4.44
N GLU A 210 16.69 -12.90 5.31
CA GLU A 210 17.16 -13.40 6.61
C GLU A 210 15.99 -13.92 7.47
N ILE A 211 14.97 -13.07 7.68
CA ILE A 211 13.83 -13.43 8.55
C ILE A 211 12.99 -14.55 7.94
N CYS A 212 12.74 -14.51 6.64
CA CYS A 212 11.97 -15.58 5.99
C CYS A 212 12.70 -16.93 6.06
N ARG A 213 14.00 -16.97 5.81
CA ARG A 213 14.79 -18.21 5.94
C ARG A 213 14.83 -18.73 7.38
N ARG A 214 14.93 -17.84 8.36
CA ARG A 214 15.03 -18.23 9.77
C ARG A 214 13.73 -18.76 10.34
N TRP A 215 12.60 -18.12 10.06
CA TRP A 215 11.32 -18.42 10.73
C TRP A 215 10.29 -19.10 9.82
N ARG A 216 10.54 -19.12 8.53
CA ARG A 216 9.71 -19.80 7.55
C ARG A 216 10.57 -20.47 6.46
N PRO A 217 11.44 -21.43 6.86
CA PRO A 217 12.37 -22.07 5.93
C PRO A 217 11.66 -22.92 4.88
N ASP A 218 10.47 -23.45 5.20
CA ASP A 218 9.58 -24.14 4.25
C ASP A 218 8.43 -23.23 3.81
N PRO A 219 8.55 -22.57 2.65
CA PRO A 219 7.52 -21.69 2.16
C PRO A 219 6.27 -22.41 1.60
N SER A 220 6.25 -23.73 1.54
CA SER A 220 5.05 -24.51 1.18
C SER A 220 3.98 -24.47 2.28
N ILE A 221 4.40 -24.21 3.53
CA ILE A 221 3.48 -24.01 4.65
C ILE A 221 2.92 -22.60 4.56
N SER A 222 1.59 -22.46 4.55
CA SER A 222 0.93 -21.14 4.49
C SER A 222 1.32 -20.23 5.66
N CYS A 223 1.46 -18.94 5.38
CA CYS A 223 1.65 -17.92 6.42
C CYS A 223 0.39 -17.89 7.31
N PRO A 224 0.53 -18.04 8.64
CA PRO A 224 -0.63 -18.22 9.54
C PRO A 224 -1.41 -16.92 9.80
N ILE A 225 -0.81 -15.77 9.57
CA ILE A 225 -1.39 -14.44 9.80
C ILE A 225 -1.07 -13.52 8.61
N PRO A 226 -1.71 -12.35 8.48
CA PRO A 226 -1.34 -11.35 7.49
C PRO A 226 0.16 -11.08 7.48
N GLU A 227 0.75 -10.93 6.30
CA GLU A 227 2.20 -10.88 6.09
C GLU A 227 2.87 -9.72 6.82
N ASP A 228 2.22 -8.57 6.88
CA ASP A 228 2.72 -7.39 7.58
C ASP A 228 2.77 -7.60 9.10
N GLY A 229 1.76 -8.25 9.67
CA GLY A 229 1.77 -8.67 11.07
C GLY A 229 2.89 -9.67 11.36
N TRP A 230 3.05 -10.68 10.49
CA TRP A 230 4.11 -11.69 10.63
C TRP A 230 5.52 -11.07 10.56
N ILE A 231 5.76 -10.23 9.56
CA ILE A 231 7.04 -9.51 9.38
C ILE A 231 7.31 -8.60 10.59
N ASN A 232 6.30 -7.89 11.05
CA ASN A 232 6.36 -6.98 12.18
C ASN A 232 6.88 -7.67 13.45
N GLU A 233 6.32 -8.84 13.79
CA GLU A 233 6.79 -9.66 14.92
C GLU A 233 8.28 -10.00 14.78
N LYS A 234 8.73 -10.38 13.59
CA LYS A 234 10.12 -10.80 13.38
C LYS A 234 11.10 -9.64 13.32
N ILE A 235 10.67 -8.50 12.79
CA ILE A 235 11.47 -7.26 12.82
C ILE A 235 11.66 -6.77 14.26
N LYS A 236 10.67 -6.88 15.12
CA LYS A 236 10.81 -6.54 16.56
C LYS A 236 11.87 -7.38 17.25
N GLU A 237 12.10 -8.61 16.81
CA GLU A 237 13.12 -9.48 17.39
C GLU A 237 14.56 -9.16 16.90
N CYS A 238 14.73 -8.73 15.66
CA CYS A 238 16.07 -8.69 15.07
C CYS A 238 16.32 -7.58 14.04
N GLY A 239 15.37 -6.68 13.83
CA GLY A 239 15.45 -5.64 12.81
C GLY A 239 15.49 -4.23 13.36
N THR A 240 15.51 -3.26 12.45
CA THR A 240 15.48 -1.82 12.75
C THR A 240 14.34 -1.16 11.99
N TRP A 241 13.71 -0.16 12.62
CA TRP A 241 12.68 0.70 12.02
C TRP A 241 12.79 2.12 12.56
N PRO A 242 12.31 3.14 11.84
CA PRO A 242 12.35 4.51 12.31
C PRO A 242 11.32 4.73 13.44
N ASN A 243 11.48 5.83 14.16
CA ASN A 243 10.53 6.25 15.17
C ASN A 243 9.14 6.54 14.58
N LYS A 244 8.13 6.70 15.44
CA LYS A 244 6.73 6.88 15.00
C LYS A 244 6.51 8.19 14.25
N GLU A 245 7.28 9.23 14.54
CA GLU A 245 7.19 10.53 13.89
C GLU A 245 7.56 10.40 12.40
N ILE A 246 8.68 9.75 12.11
CA ILE A 246 9.15 9.50 10.74
C ILE A 246 8.15 8.61 9.99
N ARG A 247 7.67 7.53 10.62
CA ARG A 247 6.68 6.64 10.01
C ARG A 247 5.37 7.35 9.72
N GLY A 248 4.88 8.18 10.65
CA GLY A 248 3.66 8.96 10.50
C GLY A 248 3.76 10.04 9.42
N ILE A 249 4.95 10.64 9.21
CA ILE A 249 5.18 11.55 8.09
C ILE A 249 5.25 10.79 6.77
N THR A 250 5.83 9.59 6.78
CA THR A 250 5.98 8.80 5.55
C THR A 250 4.64 8.20 5.11
N PHE A 251 3.95 7.53 6.00
CA PHE A 251 2.75 6.76 5.68
C PHE A 251 1.54 7.19 6.52
N MET A 252 0.38 7.25 5.89
CA MET A 252 -0.90 7.48 6.53
C MET A 252 -1.88 6.36 6.20
N GLU A 253 -2.45 5.76 7.24
CA GLU A 253 -3.55 4.80 7.14
C GLU A 253 -4.46 4.91 8.36
N THR A 254 -4.05 4.40 9.52
CA THR A 254 -4.84 4.44 10.76
C THR A 254 -4.49 5.64 11.65
N LEU A 255 -3.26 6.16 11.53
CA LEU A 255 -2.85 7.42 12.12
C LEU A 255 -2.93 8.53 11.08
N LEU A 256 -3.67 9.59 11.41
CA LEU A 256 -3.85 10.73 10.54
C LEU A 256 -2.64 11.68 10.61
N ASN A 257 -2.19 12.10 9.44
CA ASN A 257 -1.21 13.16 9.26
C ASN A 257 -1.73 14.13 8.18
N ASN A 258 -1.56 15.43 8.42
CA ASN A 258 -2.02 16.47 7.48
C ASN A 258 -1.23 16.48 6.18
N ASP A 259 0.00 15.94 6.18
CA ASP A 259 0.90 16.05 5.04
C ASP A 259 1.83 14.82 4.89
N PRO A 260 1.28 13.60 4.77
CA PRO A 260 2.07 12.38 4.58
C PRO A 260 2.65 12.32 3.16
N TYR A 261 3.72 11.54 2.98
CA TYR A 261 4.21 11.21 1.64
C TYR A 261 3.27 10.25 0.92
N VAL A 262 2.78 9.25 1.62
CA VAL A 262 1.96 8.15 1.06
C VAL A 262 0.70 7.96 1.89
N ILE A 263 -0.43 7.85 1.20
CA ILE A 263 -1.71 7.49 1.79
C ILE A 263 -2.07 6.09 1.31
N HIS A 264 -2.33 5.18 2.24
CA HIS A 264 -2.94 3.88 1.96
C HIS A 264 -4.44 3.92 2.27
N GLN A 265 -5.21 3.11 1.57
CA GLN A 265 -6.67 3.11 1.68
C GLN A 265 -7.26 4.51 1.42
N THR A 266 -6.98 5.03 0.26
CA THR A 266 -7.32 6.41 -0.15
C THR A 266 -8.80 6.75 0.02
N TRP A 267 -9.71 5.78 -0.10
CA TRP A 267 -11.14 5.96 0.17
C TRP A 267 -11.45 6.33 1.63
N SER A 268 -10.58 5.99 2.57
CA SER A 268 -10.75 6.32 4.00
C SER A 268 -10.44 7.80 4.31
N PHE A 269 -9.73 8.49 3.41
CA PHE A 269 -9.19 9.83 3.63
C PHE A 269 -9.52 10.78 2.47
N THR A 270 -10.73 10.66 1.96
CA THR A 270 -11.23 11.43 0.82
C THR A 270 -11.08 12.93 0.98
N ASP A 271 -11.29 13.45 2.16
CA ASP A 271 -11.15 14.88 2.48
C ASP A 271 -9.70 15.40 2.38
N VAL A 272 -8.70 14.57 2.65
CA VAL A 272 -7.28 14.92 2.43
C VAL A 272 -6.98 15.04 0.94
N LEU A 273 -7.61 14.19 0.12
CA LEU A 273 -7.45 14.19 -1.33
C LEU A 273 -8.29 15.26 -2.02
N LEU A 274 -9.44 15.61 -1.43
CA LEU A 274 -10.44 16.49 -1.96
C LEU A 274 -10.42 17.87 -1.28
N LYS A 275 -9.23 18.44 -0.99
CA LYS A 275 -9.11 19.77 -0.39
C LYS A 275 -9.95 20.84 -1.07
N ASP A 276 -10.24 20.66 -2.34
CA ASP A 276 -11.12 21.49 -3.15
C ASP A 276 -12.58 20.98 -3.18
N GLY A 277 -12.96 20.23 -2.16
CA GLY A 277 -14.18 19.46 -2.00
C GLY A 277 -15.44 20.13 -2.56
N LYS A 278 -16.00 19.50 -3.56
CA LYS A 278 -17.30 19.87 -4.11
C LYS A 278 -18.41 19.25 -3.27
N ASP A 279 -19.44 20.04 -3.00
CA ASP A 279 -20.56 19.76 -2.09
C ASP A 279 -21.28 18.41 -2.26
N VAL A 280 -21.20 17.81 -3.45
CA VAL A 280 -21.82 16.48 -3.75
C VAL A 280 -21.16 15.35 -2.96
N PHE A 281 -19.87 15.40 -2.77
CA PHE A 281 -19.12 14.40 -1.99
C PHE A 281 -19.40 14.51 -0.49
N LEU A 282 -19.66 15.72 -0.01
CA LEU A 282 -19.97 16.02 1.36
C LEU A 282 -21.23 15.33 1.91
N GLY A 283 -22.29 15.30 1.10
CA GLY A 283 -23.54 14.65 1.48
C GLY A 283 -23.36 13.13 1.62
N LEU A 284 -22.72 12.53 0.63
CA LEU A 284 -22.45 11.08 0.62
C LEU A 284 -21.51 10.68 1.77
N TRP A 285 -20.46 11.44 1.99
CA TRP A 285 -19.47 11.23 3.04
C TRP A 285 -20.08 11.35 4.45
N ARG A 286 -20.92 12.33 4.70
CA ARG A 286 -21.63 12.48 5.99
C ARG A 286 -22.53 11.27 6.27
N THR A 287 -23.26 10.80 5.27
CA THR A 287 -24.13 9.63 5.42
C THR A 287 -23.32 8.38 5.72
N LEU A 288 -22.19 8.20 5.04
CA LEU A 288 -21.33 7.02 5.23
C LEU A 288 -20.62 6.99 6.57
N LEU A 289 -20.18 8.15 7.08
CA LEU A 289 -19.57 8.24 8.40
C LEU A 289 -20.53 7.82 9.51
N THR A 290 -21.82 8.16 9.40
CA THR A 290 -22.85 7.71 10.36
C THR A 290 -22.99 6.17 10.34
N PHE A 291 -23.03 5.55 9.19
CA PHE A 291 -23.14 4.08 9.07
C PHE A 291 -21.91 3.31 9.59
N THR A 292 -20.74 3.92 9.61
CA THR A 292 -19.50 3.25 10.09
C THR A 292 -19.30 3.35 11.59
N VAL A 293 -20.11 4.14 12.29
CA VAL A 293 -20.01 4.40 13.74
C VAL A 293 -21.09 3.67 14.53
N GLU A 294 -22.20 3.27 13.90
CA GLU A 294 -23.24 2.41 14.49
C GLU A 294 -22.82 0.93 14.41
#